data_e6e1bf26e9f001a721a17b20c5b6189f
#
_entry.id   e6e1bf26e9f001a721a17b20c5b6189f
#
_cell.length_a   1.000
_cell.length_b   1.000
_cell.length_c   1.000
_cell.angle_alpha   90.00
_cell.angle_beta   90.00
_cell.angle_gamma   90.00
#
_symmetry.space_group_name_H-M   'P 1'
#
loop_
_entity.id
_entity.type
_entity.pdbx_description
1 polymer ?
#
loop_
_entity_poly.entity_id
_entity_poly.type
_entity_poly.pdbx_seq_one_letter_code
_entity_poly.pdbx_strand_id
1 'polypeptide(L)'
;AMLSGSVGIIRVGANSKVELKEKKDRVEDAIYATKAALQEGIVPGGGIALLNASQKISTSKAGEVLLNALSSPFEVIMDNAGLMMNPSNLKEGYGCNVVNGTFPNMVREGIIDPVLVTKSALKNAVSVALTIMSADCVISNIRMDASN
;
A
#
# COMPACT_ATOMS: atom_id res chain seq x y z
N ALA A 1 -30.91 -16.34 -6.66
CA ALA A 1 -29.52 -16.04 -6.26
C ALA A 1 -28.64 -17.29 -6.04
N MET A 2 -29.23 -18.50 -5.97
CA MET A 2 -28.47 -19.75 -5.76
C MET A 2 -27.93 -20.42 -7.05
N LEU A 3 -28.21 -19.91 -8.21
CA LEU A 3 -27.92 -20.58 -9.50
C LEU A 3 -26.70 -20.04 -10.27
N SER A 4 -25.99 -19.04 -9.72
CA SER A 4 -24.80 -18.47 -10.39
C SER A 4 -23.48 -18.62 -9.62
N GLY A 5 -23.44 -19.43 -8.58
CA GLY A 5 -22.25 -19.61 -7.74
C GLY A 5 -21.29 -20.64 -8.34
N SER A 6 -20.46 -20.23 -9.29
CA SER A 6 -19.29 -21.05 -9.69
C SER A 6 -18.24 -20.99 -8.57
N VAL A 7 -17.77 -22.15 -8.12
CA VAL A 7 -16.65 -22.26 -7.17
C VAL A 7 -15.38 -22.50 -7.96
N GLY A 8 -14.43 -21.55 -7.88
CA GLY A 8 -13.08 -21.71 -8.39
C GLY A 8 -12.18 -22.38 -7.35
N ILE A 9 -11.40 -23.38 -7.75
CA ILE A 9 -10.43 -24.04 -6.90
C ILE A 9 -9.03 -23.75 -7.43
N ILE A 10 -8.20 -23.09 -6.61
CA ILE A 10 -6.78 -22.85 -6.90
C ILE A 10 -5.96 -23.84 -6.06
N ARG A 11 -5.22 -24.72 -6.73
CA ARG A 11 -4.33 -25.67 -6.07
C ARG A 11 -2.91 -25.13 -6.04
N VAL A 12 -2.31 -25.07 -4.86
CA VAL A 12 -0.95 -24.57 -4.63
C VAL A 12 -0.06 -25.71 -4.16
N GLY A 13 1.12 -25.86 -4.76
CA GLY A 13 2.12 -26.85 -4.39
C GLY A 13 3.48 -26.20 -4.14
N ALA A 14 4.29 -26.83 -3.27
CA ALA A 14 5.66 -26.41 -2.98
C ALA A 14 6.48 -27.61 -2.47
N ASN A 15 7.80 -27.45 -2.45
CA ASN A 15 8.73 -28.49 -2.00
C ASN A 15 8.88 -28.55 -0.46
N SER A 16 8.48 -27.51 0.26
CA SER A 16 8.51 -27.47 1.72
C SER A 16 7.22 -26.87 2.29
N LYS A 17 6.95 -27.16 3.59
CA LYS A 17 5.78 -26.61 4.29
C LYS A 17 5.85 -25.08 4.43
N VAL A 18 7.04 -24.52 4.61
CA VAL A 18 7.24 -23.07 4.74
C VAL A 18 6.95 -22.37 3.41
N GLU A 19 7.51 -22.91 2.31
CA GLU A 19 7.24 -22.41 0.97
C GLU A 19 5.77 -22.54 0.58
N LEU A 20 5.12 -23.65 0.94
CA LEU A 20 3.70 -23.86 0.70
C LEU A 20 2.84 -22.82 1.40
N LYS A 21 3.16 -22.51 2.66
CA LYS A 21 2.44 -21.50 3.43
C LYS A 21 2.61 -20.11 2.79
N GLU A 22 3.83 -19.74 2.46
CA GLU A 22 4.13 -18.45 1.81
C GLU A 22 3.38 -18.30 0.47
N LYS A 23 3.43 -19.32 -0.38
CA LYS A 23 2.69 -19.32 -1.65
C LYS A 23 1.18 -19.25 -1.45
N LYS A 24 0.64 -19.96 -0.45
CA LYS A 24 -0.78 -19.91 -0.14
C LYS A 24 -1.20 -18.51 0.28
N ASP A 25 -0.45 -17.89 1.19
CA ASP A 25 -0.74 -16.56 1.71
C ASP A 25 -0.69 -15.53 0.55
N ARG A 26 0.29 -15.62 -0.34
CA ARG A 26 0.41 -14.77 -1.54
C ARG A 26 -0.76 -14.94 -2.52
N VAL A 27 -1.23 -16.17 -2.74
CA VAL A 27 -2.40 -16.43 -3.60
C VAL A 27 -3.67 -15.87 -2.95
N GLU A 28 -3.82 -16.01 -1.65
CA GLU A 28 -4.95 -15.48 -0.90
C GLU A 28 -4.99 -13.94 -0.98
N ASP A 29 -3.87 -13.28 -0.79
CA ASP A 29 -3.72 -11.83 -0.95
C ASP A 29 -4.10 -11.37 -2.37
N ALA A 30 -3.65 -12.07 -3.40
CA ALA A 30 -3.99 -11.78 -4.79
C ALA A 30 -5.50 -11.91 -5.06
N ILE A 31 -6.17 -12.90 -4.46
CA ILE A 31 -7.62 -13.07 -4.56
C ILE A 31 -8.36 -11.90 -3.91
N TYR A 32 -7.96 -11.50 -2.69
CA TYR A 32 -8.57 -10.37 -1.99
C TYR A 32 -8.32 -9.04 -2.72
N ALA A 33 -7.11 -8.82 -3.22
CA ALA A 33 -6.79 -7.64 -4.02
C ALA A 33 -7.65 -7.57 -5.30
N THR A 34 -7.82 -8.70 -6.00
CA THR A 34 -8.68 -8.78 -7.19
C THR A 34 -10.14 -8.49 -6.87
N LYS A 35 -10.67 -9.04 -5.78
CA LYS A 35 -12.04 -8.76 -5.31
C LYS A 35 -12.22 -7.28 -4.97
N ALA A 36 -11.26 -6.67 -4.28
CA ALA A 36 -11.28 -5.24 -3.95
C ALA A 36 -11.25 -4.38 -5.22
N ALA A 37 -10.43 -4.75 -6.21
CA ALA A 37 -10.36 -4.06 -7.50
C ALA A 37 -11.66 -4.14 -8.29
N LEU A 38 -12.38 -5.26 -8.22
CA LEU A 38 -13.70 -5.40 -8.84
C LEU A 38 -14.77 -4.53 -8.19
N GLN A 39 -14.63 -4.18 -6.92
CA GLN A 39 -15.59 -3.35 -6.19
C GLN A 39 -15.45 -1.86 -6.49
N GLU A 40 -14.22 -1.33 -6.43
CA GLU A 40 -13.97 0.12 -6.54
C GLU A 40 -13.00 0.52 -7.66
N GLY A 41 -12.50 -0.46 -8.42
CA GLY A 41 -11.53 -0.19 -9.48
C GLY A 41 -10.08 -0.19 -9.01
N ILE A 42 -9.21 0.33 -9.88
CA ILE A 42 -7.76 0.33 -9.70
C ILE A 42 -7.20 1.75 -9.79
N VAL A 43 -6.04 1.95 -9.17
CA VAL A 43 -5.22 3.18 -9.24
C VAL A 43 -3.77 2.83 -9.54
N PRO A 44 -2.94 3.80 -9.95
CA PRO A 44 -1.50 3.59 -10.06
C PRO A 44 -0.91 3.11 -8.74
N GLY A 45 -0.15 2.02 -8.78
CA GLY A 45 0.52 1.43 -7.62
C GLY A 45 1.81 2.17 -7.23
N GLY A 46 2.59 1.56 -6.33
CA GLY A 46 3.88 2.10 -5.91
C GLY A 46 3.80 3.42 -5.12
N GLY A 47 2.70 3.67 -4.42
CA GLY A 47 2.47 4.92 -3.67
C GLY A 47 2.04 6.11 -4.52
N ILE A 48 1.99 5.96 -5.86
CA ILE A 48 1.72 7.07 -6.79
C ILE A 48 0.30 7.60 -6.67
N ALA A 49 -0.70 6.76 -6.35
CA ALA A 49 -2.08 7.20 -6.15
C ALA A 49 -2.20 8.24 -5.03
N LEU A 50 -1.54 8.02 -3.89
CA LEU A 50 -1.54 8.93 -2.75
C LEU A 50 -0.73 10.20 -3.06
N LEU A 51 0.41 10.06 -3.72
CA LEU A 51 1.23 11.19 -4.17
C LEU A 51 0.47 12.11 -5.14
N ASN A 52 -0.21 11.54 -6.14
CA ASN A 52 -1.03 12.32 -7.06
C ASN A 52 -2.20 13.02 -6.35
N ALA A 53 -2.80 12.36 -5.35
CA ALA A 53 -3.87 12.96 -4.55
C ALA A 53 -3.35 14.16 -3.74
N SER A 54 -2.17 14.05 -3.12
CA SER A 54 -1.58 15.13 -2.33
C SER A 54 -1.31 16.40 -3.17
N GLN A 55 -0.91 16.23 -4.42
CA GLN A 55 -0.62 17.33 -5.34
C GLN A 55 -1.87 18.06 -5.86
N LYS A 56 -3.04 17.40 -5.82
CA LYS A 56 -4.30 17.96 -6.34
C LYS A 56 -5.16 18.65 -5.30
N ILE A 57 -4.91 18.40 -4.03
CA ILE A 57 -5.73 18.92 -2.93
C ILE A 57 -5.09 20.17 -2.37
N SER A 58 -5.82 21.29 -2.42
CA SER A 58 -5.47 22.50 -1.68
C SER A 58 -6.17 22.48 -0.32
N THR A 59 -5.44 22.72 0.74
CA THR A 59 -5.97 22.61 2.10
C THR A 59 -5.43 23.72 3.02
N SER A 60 -5.96 23.77 4.25
CA SER A 60 -5.45 24.62 5.32
C SER A 60 -4.10 24.11 5.85
N LYS A 61 -3.38 24.95 6.60
CA LYS A 61 -2.10 24.55 7.24
C LYS A 61 -2.19 23.26 8.06
N ALA A 62 -3.32 23.00 8.70
CA ALA A 62 -3.52 21.76 9.46
C ALA A 62 -3.60 20.52 8.52
N GLY A 63 -4.16 20.68 7.33
CA GLY A 63 -4.21 19.61 6.35
C GLY A 63 -2.89 19.36 5.63
N GLU A 64 -1.97 20.32 5.60
CA GLU A 64 -0.63 20.16 5.00
C GLU A 64 0.15 19.00 5.64
N VAL A 65 -0.04 18.78 6.94
CA VAL A 65 0.60 17.66 7.66
C VAL A 65 0.19 16.32 7.04
N LEU A 66 -1.11 16.16 6.77
CA LEU A 66 -1.62 14.95 6.10
C LEU A 66 -1.10 14.85 4.67
N LEU A 67 -1.14 15.94 3.90
CA LEU A 67 -0.68 15.94 2.51
C LEU A 67 0.80 15.58 2.40
N ASN A 68 1.64 16.07 3.30
CA ASN A 68 3.06 15.72 3.35
C ASN A 68 3.25 14.23 3.70
N ALA A 69 2.41 13.67 4.59
CA ALA A 69 2.48 12.25 4.93
C ALA A 69 2.06 11.32 3.78
N LEU A 70 1.28 11.81 2.79
CA LEU A 70 0.84 11.00 1.65
C LEU A 70 1.98 10.67 0.68
N SER A 71 3.09 11.41 0.68
CA SER A 71 4.29 11.09 -0.12
C SER A 71 5.12 9.94 0.45
N SER A 72 5.01 9.70 1.77
CA SER A 72 5.84 8.75 2.51
C SER A 72 5.85 7.32 1.94
N PRO A 73 4.72 6.71 1.50
CA PRO A 73 4.76 5.37 0.93
C PRO A 73 5.62 5.28 -0.34
N PHE A 74 5.57 6.30 -1.20
CA PHE A 74 6.43 6.38 -2.38
C PHE A 74 7.90 6.55 -2.01
N GLU A 75 8.20 7.47 -1.09
CA GLU A 75 9.55 7.76 -0.62
C GLU A 75 10.22 6.51 -0.02
N VAL A 76 9.50 5.77 0.84
CA VAL A 76 10.02 4.51 1.43
C VAL A 76 10.29 3.45 0.36
N ILE A 77 9.46 3.35 -0.68
CA ILE A 77 9.73 2.42 -1.79
C ILE A 77 11.01 2.82 -2.53
N MET A 78 11.22 4.11 -2.77
CA MET A 78 12.42 4.63 -3.43
C MET A 78 13.67 4.40 -2.57
N ASP A 79 13.59 4.69 -1.28
CA ASP A 79 14.69 4.47 -0.33
C ASP A 79 15.10 3.00 -0.25
N ASN A 80 14.10 2.09 -0.16
CA ASN A 80 14.36 0.65 -0.15
C ASN A 80 14.99 0.14 -1.46
N ALA A 81 14.71 0.81 -2.58
CA ALA A 81 15.32 0.50 -3.87
C ALA A 81 16.70 1.16 -4.05
N GLY A 82 17.15 2.00 -3.12
CA GLY A 82 18.39 2.77 -3.24
C GLY A 82 18.34 3.85 -4.35
N LEU A 83 17.14 4.30 -4.72
CA LEU A 83 16.91 5.27 -5.77
C LEU A 83 16.54 6.62 -5.15
N MET A 84 17.22 7.69 -5.61
CA MET A 84 16.89 9.06 -5.20
C MET A 84 16.08 9.75 -6.30
N MET A 85 14.86 10.18 -5.97
CA MET A 85 14.04 10.99 -6.87
C MET A 85 13.19 11.98 -6.11
N ASN A 86 13.07 13.18 -6.67
CA ASN A 86 12.14 14.18 -6.13
C ASN A 86 10.72 13.88 -6.65
N PRO A 87 9.74 13.62 -5.76
CA PRO A 87 8.35 13.34 -6.14
C PRO A 87 7.71 14.40 -7.04
N SER A 88 8.13 15.68 -6.89
CA SER A 88 7.59 16.80 -7.66
C SER A 88 7.90 16.75 -9.16
N ASN A 89 8.85 15.94 -9.59
CA ASN A 89 9.23 15.80 -10.99
C ASN A 89 8.42 14.73 -11.74
N LEU A 90 7.56 13.99 -11.04
CA LEU A 90 6.74 12.96 -11.65
C LEU A 90 5.49 13.53 -12.29
N LYS A 91 5.20 13.08 -13.52
CA LYS A 91 3.91 13.33 -14.18
C LYS A 91 2.84 12.44 -13.52
N GLU A 92 1.59 12.91 -13.55
CA GLU A 92 0.45 12.14 -13.05
C GLU A 92 0.38 10.74 -13.67
N GLY A 93 0.25 9.72 -12.81
CA GLY A 93 0.18 8.32 -13.20
C GLY A 93 1.52 7.67 -13.56
N TYR A 94 2.62 8.43 -13.53
CA TYR A 94 3.97 7.89 -13.71
C TYR A 94 4.62 7.63 -12.36
N GLY A 95 5.38 6.57 -12.25
CA GLY A 95 6.08 6.17 -11.04
C GLY A 95 7.33 5.37 -11.36
N CYS A 96 7.99 4.84 -10.35
CA CYS A 96 9.19 4.04 -10.49
C CYS A 96 8.86 2.55 -10.56
N ASN A 97 9.32 1.87 -11.61
CA ASN A 97 9.44 0.42 -11.63
C ASN A 97 10.80 0.06 -11.02
N VAL A 98 10.80 -0.33 -9.75
CA VAL A 98 12.02 -0.61 -8.97
C VAL A 98 12.82 -1.82 -9.47
N VAL A 99 12.20 -2.68 -10.29
CA VAL A 99 12.87 -3.87 -10.86
C VAL A 99 13.89 -3.47 -11.93
N ASN A 100 13.55 -2.49 -12.75
CA ASN A 100 14.39 -2.05 -13.87
C ASN A 100 14.88 -0.59 -13.78
N GLY A 101 14.47 0.15 -12.73
CA GLY A 101 14.85 1.54 -12.50
C GLY A 101 14.23 2.53 -13.50
N THR A 102 13.19 2.14 -14.23
CA THR A 102 12.51 3.02 -15.21
C THR A 102 11.31 3.75 -14.59
N PHE A 103 10.88 4.83 -15.26
CA PHE A 103 9.74 5.65 -14.79
C PHE A 103 8.56 5.60 -15.79
N PRO A 104 7.89 4.47 -15.93
CA PRO A 104 6.78 4.29 -16.86
C PRO A 104 5.46 4.84 -16.33
N ASN A 105 4.43 4.81 -17.18
CA ASN A 105 3.05 4.92 -16.73
C ASN A 105 2.67 3.63 -15.97
N MET A 106 2.39 3.75 -14.68
CA MET A 106 2.19 2.62 -13.78
C MET A 106 1.04 1.71 -14.19
N VAL A 107 -0.06 2.28 -14.66
CA VAL A 107 -1.24 1.50 -15.10
C VAL A 107 -0.93 0.71 -16.36
N ARG A 108 -0.21 1.30 -17.31
CA ARG A 108 0.18 0.60 -18.56
C ARG A 108 1.17 -0.51 -18.33
N GLU A 109 2.04 -0.35 -17.35
CA GLU A 109 3.03 -1.37 -16.95
C GLU A 109 2.41 -2.47 -16.07
N GLY A 110 1.15 -2.31 -15.66
CA GLY A 110 0.47 -3.27 -14.78
C GLY A 110 0.85 -3.15 -13.31
N ILE A 111 1.50 -2.06 -12.91
CA ILE A 111 1.81 -1.75 -11.51
C ILE A 111 0.63 -0.97 -10.95
N ILE A 112 -0.32 -1.68 -10.36
CA ILE A 112 -1.62 -1.17 -9.97
C ILE A 112 -1.98 -1.61 -8.56
N ASP A 113 -2.75 -0.78 -7.87
CA ASP A 113 -3.32 -1.08 -6.54
C ASP A 113 -4.85 -0.99 -6.60
N PRO A 114 -5.59 -1.77 -5.78
CA PRO A 114 -7.03 -1.61 -5.63
C PRO A 114 -7.35 -0.32 -4.87
N VAL A 115 -8.32 0.46 -5.37
CA VAL A 115 -8.77 1.71 -4.73
C VAL A 115 -9.23 1.47 -3.31
N LEU A 116 -10.03 0.41 -3.08
CA LEU A 116 -10.57 0.07 -1.77
C LEU A 116 -9.46 -0.15 -0.73
N VAL A 117 -8.37 -0.84 -1.11
CA VAL A 117 -7.23 -1.10 -0.23
C VAL A 117 -6.52 0.20 0.13
N THR A 118 -6.20 1.02 -0.86
CA THR A 118 -5.51 2.31 -0.65
C THR A 118 -6.33 3.26 0.23
N LYS A 119 -7.64 3.36 0.00
CA LYS A 119 -8.56 4.16 0.84
C LYS A 119 -8.63 3.65 2.28
N SER A 120 -8.78 2.35 2.45
CA SER A 120 -8.88 1.73 3.77
C SER A 120 -7.58 1.87 4.56
N ALA A 121 -6.44 1.70 3.92
CA ALA A 121 -5.13 1.90 4.52
C ALA A 121 -4.97 3.34 5.05
N LEU A 122 -5.28 4.33 4.21
CA LEU A 122 -5.20 5.74 4.61
C LEU A 122 -6.16 6.05 5.77
N LYS A 123 -7.43 5.62 5.66
CA LYS A 123 -8.44 5.85 6.71
C LYS A 123 -8.00 5.26 8.05
N ASN A 124 -7.50 4.04 8.05
CA ASN A 124 -7.05 3.37 9.27
C ASN A 124 -5.79 4.03 9.84
N ALA A 125 -4.82 4.41 9.00
CA ALA A 125 -3.62 5.11 9.43
C ALA A 125 -3.95 6.44 10.11
N VAL A 126 -4.84 7.25 9.52
CA VAL A 126 -5.30 8.51 10.09
C VAL A 126 -6.04 8.28 11.43
N SER A 127 -6.89 7.25 11.50
CA SER A 127 -7.61 6.92 12.74
C SER A 127 -6.66 6.57 13.89
N VAL A 128 -5.63 5.76 13.63
CA VAL A 128 -4.62 5.42 14.63
C VAL A 128 -3.79 6.63 15.02
N ALA A 129 -3.34 7.43 14.06
CA ALA A 129 -2.58 8.64 14.31
C ALA A 129 -3.36 9.61 15.21
N LEU A 130 -4.64 9.84 14.93
CA LEU A 130 -5.51 10.69 15.76
C LEU A 130 -5.66 10.15 17.19
N THR A 131 -5.77 8.83 17.35
CA THR A 131 -5.84 8.19 18.66
C THR A 131 -4.56 8.44 19.47
N ILE A 132 -3.39 8.29 18.84
CA ILE A 132 -2.10 8.56 19.49
C ILE A 132 -1.96 10.03 19.84
N MET A 133 -2.32 10.93 18.93
CA MET A 133 -2.24 12.38 19.14
C MET A 133 -3.19 12.90 20.22
N SER A 134 -4.28 12.19 20.51
CA SER A 134 -5.23 12.55 21.57
C SER A 134 -4.84 12.00 22.96
N ALA A 135 -3.79 11.18 23.04
CA ALA A 135 -3.33 10.61 24.31
C ALA A 135 -2.33 11.55 24.99
N ASP A 136 -2.50 11.78 26.30
CA ASP A 136 -1.56 12.57 27.11
C ASP A 136 -0.26 11.83 27.42
N CYS A 137 -0.32 10.50 27.53
CA CYS A 137 0.87 9.68 27.71
C CYS A 137 0.68 8.26 27.15
N VAL A 138 1.78 7.59 26.88
CA VAL A 138 1.83 6.18 26.46
C VAL A 138 2.63 5.40 27.48
N ILE A 139 2.01 4.36 28.07
CA ILE A 139 2.66 3.48 29.04
C ILE A 139 2.93 2.15 28.33
N SER A 140 4.20 1.76 28.26
CA SER A 140 4.62 0.49 27.70
C SER A 140 5.45 -0.31 28.70
N ASN A 141 5.33 -1.64 28.67
CA ASN A 141 6.22 -2.49 29.45
C ASN A 141 7.60 -2.52 28.79
N ILE A 142 8.65 -2.28 29.60
CA ILE A 142 10.03 -2.50 29.17
C ILE A 142 10.18 -4.02 29.06
N ARG A 143 10.49 -4.53 27.85
CA ARG A 143 10.93 -5.92 27.69
C ARG A 143 12.24 -6.06 28.43
N MET A 144 12.23 -6.82 29.54
CA MET A 144 13.50 -7.31 30.11
C MET A 144 13.99 -8.42 29.17
N ASP A 145 15.10 -8.15 28.49
CA ASP A 145 15.81 -9.22 27.79
C ASP A 145 16.21 -10.28 28.80
N ALA A 146 15.66 -11.47 28.63
CA ALA A 146 16.03 -12.64 29.44
C ALA A 146 17.40 -13.18 28.94
N SER A 147 18.42 -12.30 28.94
CA SER A 147 19.81 -12.64 28.67
C SER A 147 20.60 -12.41 29.95
N ASN A 148 20.57 -13.38 30.84
CA ASN A 148 21.63 -13.73 31.77
C ASN A 148 21.67 -15.24 31.94
#